data_8bf363cda820104fc75d2df8e6b384fa
#
_entry.id   8bf363cda820104fc75d2df8e6b384fa
#
_cell.length_a   1.000
_cell.length_b   1.000
_cell.length_c   1.000
_cell.angle_alpha   90.00
_cell.angle_beta   90.00
_cell.angle_gamma   90.00
#
_symmetry.space_group_name_H-M   'P 1'
#
loop_
_entity.id
_entity.type
_entity.pdbx_description
1 polymer ?
#
loop_
_entity_poly.entity_id
_entity_poly.type
_entity_poly.pdbx_seq_one_letter_code
_entity_poly.pdbx_strand_id
1 'polypeptide(L)'
;CTLELAQRNSQASVPFVLSNNGYGFLWNNPAIGQVSFGKNVTEWTAVSTKQMDYWITAGDTPAEIEEAYADATGKVPMMPDYGTGFWQCKLRYMTQDEILEVAREYKRRKLPISVIVVDYFHWPNQGDWKFDTDFWPDPKAMVEELKEMGIELMVSIWPTVEETSENYKEMEELGYLTRSEHGKRLGQLNVASVIDVTNPDARKYVWEKIKKNYYDLGIKIFWLDEAEPELTGY
;
A
#
# COMPACT_ATOMS: atom_id res chain seq x y z
N CYS A 1 11.48 28.16 1.33
CA CYS A 1 11.43 26.80 0.76
C CYS A 1 9.98 26.47 0.46
N THR A 2 9.70 25.96 -0.75
CA THR A 2 8.37 25.48 -1.14
C THR A 2 8.47 23.99 -1.41
N LEU A 3 7.54 23.22 -0.83
CA LEU A 3 7.42 21.77 -1.00
C LEU A 3 6.05 21.47 -1.61
N GLU A 4 6.01 20.58 -2.58
CA GLU A 4 4.78 20.06 -3.13
C GLU A 4 4.19 19.00 -2.18
N LEU A 5 2.88 19.04 -2.00
CA LEU A 5 2.10 18.05 -1.27
C LEU A 5 1.27 17.25 -2.28
N ALA A 6 1.84 16.17 -2.77
CA ALA A 6 1.21 15.30 -3.76
C ALA A 6 1.76 13.87 -3.64
N GLN A 7 0.97 12.92 -4.10
CA GLN A 7 1.41 11.53 -4.25
C GLN A 7 2.36 11.42 -5.44
N ARG A 8 3.47 10.75 -5.22
CA ARG A 8 4.46 10.43 -6.24
C ARG A 8 5.13 9.10 -5.91
N ASN A 9 5.49 8.33 -6.91
CA ASN A 9 6.14 7.05 -6.71
C ASN A 9 7.44 7.13 -5.88
N SER A 10 8.19 8.21 -6.03
CA SER A 10 9.50 8.35 -5.40
C SER A 10 9.51 9.04 -4.03
N GLN A 11 8.36 9.46 -3.53
CA GLN A 11 8.27 10.18 -2.24
C GLN A 11 6.94 9.98 -1.52
N ALA A 12 6.99 10.04 -0.19
CA ALA A 12 5.81 10.13 0.65
C ALA A 12 5.64 11.58 1.14
N SER A 13 4.43 12.12 1.00
CA SER A 13 4.07 13.44 1.53
C SER A 13 3.30 13.28 2.83
N VAL A 14 3.95 13.58 3.95
CA VAL A 14 3.30 13.67 5.27
C VAL A 14 3.17 15.15 5.61
N PRO A 15 1.96 15.73 5.59
CA PRO A 15 1.75 17.17 5.74
C PRO A 15 1.78 17.59 7.22
N PHE A 16 2.77 17.10 7.97
CA PHE A 16 3.01 17.45 9.36
C PHE A 16 4.35 18.16 9.52
N VAL A 17 4.34 19.24 10.28
CA VAL A 17 5.53 20.04 10.61
C VAL A 17 5.79 19.98 12.10
N LEU A 18 7.00 19.58 12.46
CA LEU A 18 7.55 19.71 13.79
C LEU A 18 8.44 20.96 13.81
N SER A 19 8.08 21.96 14.61
CA SER A 19 8.81 23.22 14.71
C SER A 19 9.71 23.27 15.95
N ASN A 20 10.92 23.78 15.78
CA ASN A 20 11.81 24.07 16.92
C ASN A 20 11.31 25.24 17.82
N ASN A 21 10.19 25.85 17.47
CA ASN A 21 9.48 26.84 18.30
C ASN A 21 8.46 26.18 19.25
N GLY A 22 8.51 24.85 19.43
CA GLY A 22 7.69 24.12 20.38
C GLY A 22 6.25 23.88 19.93
N TYR A 23 6.00 23.69 18.63
CA TYR A 23 4.67 23.32 18.12
C TYR A 23 4.73 22.28 16.99
N GLY A 24 3.66 21.52 16.84
CA GLY A 24 3.36 20.69 15.69
C GLY A 24 2.15 21.21 14.93
N PHE A 25 2.18 21.14 13.60
CA PHE A 25 1.09 21.54 12.73
C PHE A 25 0.83 20.47 11.68
N LEU A 26 -0.39 19.93 11.66
CA LEU A 26 -0.88 19.00 10.65
C LEU A 26 -1.84 19.72 9.71
N TRP A 27 -1.52 19.76 8.43
CA TRP A 27 -2.43 20.14 7.36
C TRP A 27 -3.22 18.91 6.92
N ASN A 28 -4.36 18.67 7.56
CA ASN A 28 -5.17 17.46 7.34
C ASN A 28 -6.04 17.58 6.08
N ASN A 29 -5.39 17.65 4.92
CA ASN A 29 -6.05 17.81 3.64
C ASN A 29 -5.46 16.87 2.59
N PRO A 30 -6.27 15.95 1.99
CA PRO A 30 -5.80 15.00 1.00
C PRO A 30 -5.64 15.59 -0.41
N ALA A 31 -6.06 16.85 -0.65
CA ALA A 31 -5.93 17.47 -1.94
C ALA A 31 -4.47 17.78 -2.28
N ILE A 32 -4.15 17.70 -3.57
CA ILE A 32 -2.86 18.18 -4.08
C ILE A 32 -2.71 19.66 -3.71
N GLY A 33 -1.53 20.04 -3.28
CA GLY A 33 -1.23 21.39 -2.85
C GLY A 33 0.25 21.63 -2.66
N GLN A 34 0.57 22.62 -1.86
CA GLN A 34 1.95 22.95 -1.49
C GLN A 34 2.02 23.63 -0.13
N VAL A 35 3.19 23.58 0.46
CA VAL A 35 3.57 24.40 1.60
C VAL A 35 4.76 25.27 1.27
N SER A 36 4.69 26.56 1.58
CA SER A 36 5.80 27.50 1.42
C SER A 36 6.22 28.04 2.78
N PHE A 37 7.45 27.72 3.19
CA PHE A 37 8.08 28.28 4.39
C PHE A 37 8.87 29.54 4.02
N GLY A 38 8.25 30.67 4.18
CA GLY A 38 8.85 31.99 3.92
C GLY A 38 9.39 32.65 5.21
N LYS A 39 10.14 33.73 5.04
CA LYS A 39 10.68 34.47 6.18
C LYS A 39 9.59 35.16 7.02
N ASN A 40 8.58 35.68 6.35
CA ASN A 40 7.54 36.50 7.00
C ASN A 40 6.18 35.79 7.07
N VAL A 41 5.99 34.70 6.30
CA VAL A 41 4.74 33.96 6.22
C VAL A 41 5.02 32.50 5.88
N THR A 42 4.27 31.59 6.47
CA THR A 42 4.14 30.20 6.04
C THR A 42 2.75 30.03 5.44
N GLU A 43 2.70 29.50 4.23
CA GLU A 43 1.47 29.36 3.46
C GLU A 43 1.24 27.89 3.11
N TRP A 44 0.03 27.41 3.37
CA TRP A 44 -0.44 26.09 2.99
C TRP A 44 -1.59 26.24 2.00
N THR A 45 -1.49 25.58 0.87
CA THR A 45 -2.51 25.64 -0.18
C THR A 45 -3.01 24.25 -0.55
N ALA A 46 -4.27 24.16 -0.92
CA ALA A 46 -4.90 23.01 -1.56
C ALA A 46 -5.52 23.46 -2.87
N VAL A 47 -5.32 22.73 -3.95
CA VAL A 47 -5.85 23.07 -5.28
C VAL A 47 -7.38 23.06 -5.28
N SER A 48 -7.98 22.07 -4.62
CA SER A 48 -9.42 21.93 -4.50
C SER A 48 -9.78 21.21 -3.22
N THR A 49 -10.62 21.80 -2.39
CA THR A 49 -11.07 21.20 -1.13
C THR A 49 -12.44 21.74 -0.72
N LYS A 50 -13.21 20.95 0.01
CA LYS A 50 -14.51 21.36 0.55
C LYS A 50 -14.40 22.12 1.86
N GLN A 51 -13.30 21.94 2.59
CA GLN A 51 -13.06 22.55 3.89
C GLN A 51 -11.57 22.73 4.15
N MET A 52 -11.24 23.67 5.01
CA MET A 52 -9.90 23.81 5.58
C MET A 52 -9.88 23.01 6.88
N ASP A 53 -9.02 21.99 6.93
CA ASP A 53 -8.85 21.14 8.10
C ASP A 53 -7.37 21.13 8.51
N TYR A 54 -7.12 21.44 9.77
CA TYR A 54 -5.77 21.43 10.34
C TYR A 54 -5.82 21.14 11.85
N TRP A 55 -4.72 20.64 12.35
CA TRP A 55 -4.53 20.39 13.78
C TRP A 55 -3.21 20.98 14.26
N ILE A 56 -3.22 21.53 15.47
CA ILE A 56 -2.06 22.16 16.10
C ILE A 56 -1.88 21.60 17.50
N THR A 57 -0.62 21.34 17.85
CA THR A 57 -0.21 21.00 19.23
C THR A 57 1.01 21.82 19.63
N ALA A 58 1.25 21.92 20.93
CA ALA A 58 2.46 22.51 21.50
C ALA A 58 3.07 21.55 22.53
N GLY A 59 4.38 21.62 22.69
CA GLY A 59 5.12 20.84 23.66
C GLY A 59 6.51 21.42 23.90
N ASP A 60 7.07 21.12 25.06
CA ASP A 60 8.41 21.60 25.45
C ASP A 60 9.53 20.81 24.75
N THR A 61 9.21 19.59 24.29
CA THR A 61 10.15 18.72 23.58
C THR A 61 9.55 18.17 22.28
N PRO A 62 10.38 17.83 21.29
CA PRO A 62 9.91 17.14 20.08
C PRO A 62 9.14 15.83 20.39
N ALA A 63 9.56 15.09 21.41
CA ALA A 63 8.91 13.85 21.82
C ALA A 63 7.47 14.06 22.27
N GLU A 64 7.19 15.09 23.05
CA GLU A 64 5.83 15.44 23.48
C GLU A 64 4.92 15.83 22.29
N ILE A 65 5.48 16.54 21.31
CA ILE A 65 4.76 16.93 20.09
C ILE A 65 4.43 15.69 19.24
N GLU A 66 5.39 14.77 19.08
CA GLU A 66 5.18 13.51 18.35
C GLU A 66 4.21 12.57 19.09
N GLU A 67 4.24 12.53 20.42
CA GLU A 67 3.27 11.76 21.20
C GLU A 67 1.85 12.32 21.02
N ALA A 68 1.68 13.63 21.08
CA ALA A 68 0.41 14.28 20.82
C ALA A 68 -0.11 14.03 19.38
N TYR A 69 0.80 14.05 18.40
CA TYR A 69 0.47 13.70 17.02
C TYR A 69 0.02 12.23 16.90
N ALA A 70 0.72 11.31 17.54
CA ALA A 70 0.36 9.89 17.55
C ALA A 70 -0.98 9.64 18.28
N ASP A 71 -1.28 10.40 19.34
CA ASP A 71 -2.58 10.33 20.02
C ASP A 71 -3.74 10.82 19.13
N ALA A 72 -3.49 11.85 18.31
CA ALA A 72 -4.49 12.40 17.39
C ALA A 72 -4.70 11.54 16.13
N THR A 73 -3.64 10.93 15.59
CA THR A 73 -3.66 10.23 14.30
C THR A 73 -3.65 8.70 14.41
N GLY A 74 -3.35 8.17 15.58
CA GLY A 74 -3.25 6.74 15.85
C GLY A 74 -1.83 6.33 16.23
N LYS A 75 -1.73 5.52 17.28
CA LYS A 75 -0.44 4.98 17.74
C LYS A 75 0.03 3.85 16.85
N VAL A 76 1.32 3.84 16.54
CA VAL A 76 1.96 2.76 15.80
C VAL A 76 1.94 1.48 16.63
N PRO A 77 1.45 0.34 16.09
CA PRO A 77 1.52 -0.94 16.77
C PRO A 77 2.97 -1.41 16.93
N MET A 78 3.20 -2.28 17.91
CA MET A 78 4.51 -2.92 18.05
C MET A 78 4.85 -3.71 16.79
N MET A 79 6.07 -3.48 16.28
CA MET A 79 6.58 -4.22 15.12
C MET A 79 6.68 -5.71 15.47
N PRO A 80 6.18 -6.61 14.63
CA PRO A 80 6.34 -8.05 14.83
C PRO A 80 7.80 -8.48 14.66
N ASP A 81 8.19 -9.58 15.30
CA ASP A 81 9.57 -10.06 15.33
C ASP A 81 10.17 -10.28 13.94
N TYR A 82 9.38 -10.76 12.99
CA TYR A 82 9.83 -10.95 11.60
C TYR A 82 10.18 -9.62 10.90
N GLY A 83 9.63 -8.49 11.38
CA GLY A 83 9.89 -7.16 10.82
C GLY A 83 11.35 -6.71 10.93
N THR A 84 12.07 -7.22 11.93
CA THR A 84 13.49 -6.90 12.17
C THR A 84 14.46 -7.90 11.53
N GLY A 85 13.96 -8.99 10.94
CA GLY A 85 14.77 -10.03 10.31
C GLY A 85 15.12 -9.73 8.85
N PHE A 86 15.78 -10.69 8.20
CA PHE A 86 16.10 -10.59 6.77
C PHE A 86 14.91 -10.95 5.90
N TRP A 87 14.62 -10.10 4.91
CA TRP A 87 13.57 -10.28 3.94
C TRP A 87 14.17 -10.54 2.56
N GLN A 88 13.84 -11.69 1.98
CA GLN A 88 14.30 -12.08 0.66
C GLN A 88 13.24 -11.73 -0.39
N CYS A 89 13.60 -10.86 -1.31
CA CYS A 89 12.84 -10.58 -2.51
C CYS A 89 13.75 -10.73 -3.74
N LYS A 90 13.17 -11.10 -4.84
CA LYS A 90 13.72 -11.00 -6.18
C LYS A 90 12.68 -10.23 -6.98
N LEU A 91 13.07 -9.42 -7.98
CA LEU A 91 12.12 -8.61 -8.75
C LEU A 91 10.89 -9.43 -9.15
N ARG A 92 11.03 -10.73 -9.47
CA ARG A 92 9.99 -11.70 -9.14
C ARG A 92 10.43 -13.15 -9.23
N TYR A 93 9.85 -13.95 -8.36
CA TYR A 93 9.78 -15.39 -8.49
C TYR A 93 8.63 -15.74 -9.42
N MET A 94 8.86 -16.66 -10.35
CA MET A 94 7.90 -16.98 -11.39
C MET A 94 7.00 -18.16 -11.01
N THR A 95 7.48 -19.05 -10.14
CA THR A 95 6.78 -20.29 -9.78
C THR A 95 6.87 -20.59 -8.30
N GLN A 96 5.94 -21.41 -7.83
CA GLN A 96 5.95 -21.97 -6.48
C GLN A 96 7.23 -22.76 -6.18
N ASP A 97 7.71 -23.56 -7.11
CA ASP A 97 8.93 -24.35 -6.92
C ASP A 97 10.15 -23.45 -6.76
N GLU A 98 10.26 -22.39 -7.56
CA GLU A 98 11.38 -21.44 -7.48
C GLU A 98 11.49 -20.79 -6.09
N ILE A 99 10.38 -20.35 -5.51
CA ILE A 99 10.40 -19.69 -4.19
C ILE A 99 10.69 -20.70 -3.07
N LEU A 100 10.14 -21.91 -3.14
CA LEU A 100 10.41 -22.97 -2.18
C LEU A 100 11.87 -23.45 -2.23
N GLU A 101 12.45 -23.55 -3.43
CA GLU A 101 13.85 -23.91 -3.61
C GLU A 101 14.78 -22.88 -2.96
N VAL A 102 14.51 -21.61 -3.14
CA VAL A 102 15.26 -20.53 -2.47
C VAL A 102 15.11 -20.60 -0.94
N ALA A 103 13.91 -20.78 -0.42
CA ALA A 103 13.67 -20.90 1.01
C ALA A 103 14.42 -22.11 1.63
N ARG A 104 14.34 -23.27 0.98
CA ARG A 104 15.07 -24.48 1.38
C ARG A 104 16.58 -24.28 1.37
N GLU A 105 17.10 -23.55 0.38
CA GLU A 105 18.53 -23.26 0.27
C GLU A 105 19.03 -22.35 1.41
N TYR A 106 18.25 -21.33 1.81
CA TYR A 106 18.56 -20.54 3.01
C TYR A 106 18.67 -21.43 4.25
N LYS A 107 17.73 -22.36 4.43
CA LYS A 107 17.77 -23.31 5.56
C LYS A 107 18.93 -24.25 5.48
N ARG A 108 19.23 -24.82 4.31
CA ARG A 108 20.37 -25.71 4.09
C ARG A 108 21.70 -25.05 4.46
N ARG A 109 21.84 -23.77 4.10
CA ARG A 109 23.04 -22.95 4.43
C ARG A 109 23.04 -22.40 5.86
N LYS A 110 21.97 -22.62 6.63
CA LYS A 110 21.79 -22.04 7.97
C LYS A 110 21.87 -20.50 7.98
N LEU A 111 21.42 -19.87 6.90
CA LEU A 111 21.31 -18.42 6.81
C LEU A 111 19.97 -17.97 7.41
N PRO A 112 19.97 -16.87 8.20
CA PRO A 112 18.73 -16.34 8.73
C PRO A 112 17.86 -15.76 7.61
N ILE A 113 16.56 -16.04 7.67
CA ILE A 113 15.54 -15.46 6.81
C ILE A 113 14.24 -15.43 7.59
N SER A 114 13.54 -14.31 7.59
CA SER A 114 12.27 -14.13 8.30
C SER A 114 11.09 -14.02 7.35
N VAL A 115 11.27 -13.38 6.20
CA VAL A 115 10.21 -13.18 5.20
C VAL A 115 10.73 -13.50 3.81
N ILE A 116 9.92 -14.15 2.99
CA ILE A 116 10.13 -14.27 1.55
C ILE A 116 8.96 -13.61 0.82
N VAL A 117 9.23 -12.95 -0.32
CA VAL A 117 8.26 -12.09 -0.99
C VAL A 117 7.91 -12.64 -2.36
N VAL A 118 6.61 -12.79 -2.62
CA VAL A 118 6.05 -12.96 -3.96
C VAL A 118 5.64 -11.59 -4.48
N ASP A 119 6.39 -11.09 -5.46
CA ASP A 119 6.16 -9.81 -6.08
C ASP A 119 5.04 -9.89 -7.16
N TYR A 120 4.83 -8.83 -7.92
CA TYR A 120 3.74 -8.67 -8.88
C TYR A 120 3.68 -9.79 -9.95
N PHE A 121 2.56 -9.86 -10.66
CA PHE A 121 2.26 -10.81 -11.75
C PHE A 121 2.35 -12.30 -11.35
N HIS A 122 2.01 -12.61 -10.10
CA HIS A 122 1.73 -13.98 -9.67
C HIS A 122 0.25 -14.36 -9.89
N TRP A 123 -0.55 -13.44 -10.38
CA TRP A 123 -1.97 -13.59 -10.73
C TRP A 123 -2.18 -13.84 -12.23
N PRO A 124 -3.31 -14.47 -12.64
CA PRO A 124 -3.65 -14.66 -14.06
C PRO A 124 -3.84 -13.33 -14.80
N ASN A 125 -4.63 -12.42 -14.23
CA ASN A 125 -4.85 -11.06 -14.72
C ASN A 125 -4.76 -10.07 -13.56
N GLN A 126 -4.33 -8.85 -13.85
CA GLN A 126 -4.27 -7.79 -12.86
C GLN A 126 -5.67 -7.45 -12.35
N GLY A 127 -5.86 -7.54 -11.02
CA GLY A 127 -7.17 -7.40 -10.39
C GLY A 127 -7.87 -8.71 -10.05
N ASP A 128 -7.29 -9.87 -10.36
CA ASP A 128 -7.85 -11.16 -9.95
C ASP A 128 -7.57 -11.47 -8.48
N TRP A 129 -6.52 -10.87 -7.90
CA TRP A 129 -6.09 -11.04 -6.51
C TRP A 129 -6.09 -12.49 -6.04
N LYS A 130 -5.45 -13.34 -6.82
CA LYS A 130 -5.26 -14.77 -6.56
C LYS A 130 -4.01 -15.28 -7.25
N PHE A 131 -3.46 -16.39 -6.79
CA PHE A 131 -2.38 -17.06 -7.50
C PHE A 131 -2.86 -17.66 -8.82
N ASP A 132 -2.01 -17.57 -9.84
CA ASP A 132 -2.17 -18.31 -11.09
C ASP A 132 -1.81 -19.78 -10.85
N THR A 133 -2.79 -20.67 -10.93
CA THR A 133 -2.63 -22.09 -10.61
C THR A 133 -1.70 -22.85 -11.56
N ASP A 134 -1.43 -22.31 -12.75
CA ASP A 134 -0.48 -22.91 -13.69
C ASP A 134 0.97 -22.81 -13.19
N PHE A 135 1.28 -21.76 -12.44
CA PHE A 135 2.60 -21.48 -11.88
C PHE A 135 2.68 -21.68 -10.36
N TRP A 136 1.54 -21.61 -9.68
CA TRP A 136 1.38 -21.71 -8.23
C TRP A 136 0.31 -22.78 -7.91
N PRO A 137 0.60 -24.07 -8.13
CA PRO A 137 -0.42 -25.11 -8.13
C PRO A 137 -1.02 -25.41 -6.75
N ASP A 138 -0.27 -25.20 -5.67
CA ASP A 138 -0.75 -25.42 -4.29
C ASP A 138 -0.21 -24.33 -3.34
N PRO A 139 -0.77 -23.12 -3.37
CA PRO A 139 -0.32 -22.05 -2.49
C PRO A 139 -0.49 -22.34 -1.01
N LYS A 140 -1.46 -23.17 -0.65
CA LYS A 140 -1.66 -23.58 0.74
C LYS A 140 -0.51 -24.44 1.26
N ALA A 141 -0.13 -25.47 0.52
CA ALA A 141 1.02 -26.31 0.87
C ALA A 141 2.32 -25.50 0.90
N MET A 142 2.49 -24.55 -0.03
CA MET A 142 3.64 -23.64 -0.04
C MET A 142 3.71 -22.82 1.26
N VAL A 143 2.61 -22.23 1.69
CA VAL A 143 2.55 -21.43 2.93
C VAL A 143 2.84 -22.30 4.15
N GLU A 144 2.30 -23.51 4.19
CA GLU A 144 2.54 -24.46 5.29
C GLU A 144 4.02 -24.84 5.37
N GLU A 145 4.66 -25.17 4.25
CA GLU A 145 6.09 -25.50 4.21
C GLU A 145 6.98 -24.32 4.63
N LEU A 146 6.68 -23.09 4.16
CA LEU A 146 7.40 -21.89 4.57
C LEU A 146 7.29 -21.68 6.09
N LYS A 147 6.11 -21.86 6.66
CA LYS A 147 5.88 -21.77 8.12
C LYS A 147 6.65 -22.81 8.91
N GLU A 148 6.71 -24.04 8.44
CA GLU A 148 7.55 -25.09 9.07
C GLU A 148 9.03 -24.70 9.08
N MET A 149 9.46 -23.96 8.07
CA MET A 149 10.80 -23.37 8.03
C MET A 149 10.94 -22.10 8.88
N GLY A 150 9.87 -21.58 9.51
CA GLY A 150 9.87 -20.32 10.26
C GLY A 150 10.04 -19.10 9.34
N ILE A 151 9.46 -19.14 8.14
CA ILE A 151 9.50 -18.07 7.15
C ILE A 151 8.07 -17.59 6.90
N GLU A 152 7.84 -16.28 7.04
CA GLU A 152 6.58 -15.67 6.66
C GLU A 152 6.56 -15.36 5.15
N LEU A 153 5.37 -15.47 4.54
CA LEU A 153 5.17 -15.11 3.14
C LEU A 153 4.48 -13.74 3.03
N MET A 154 5.06 -12.85 2.23
CA MET A 154 4.46 -11.60 1.79
C MET A 154 4.05 -11.69 0.34
N VAL A 155 2.89 -11.13 -0.03
CA VAL A 155 2.44 -11.01 -1.42
C VAL A 155 2.20 -9.55 -1.79
N SER A 156 2.53 -9.20 -3.04
CA SER A 156 2.22 -7.89 -3.62
C SER A 156 0.75 -7.82 -4.05
N ILE A 157 0.10 -6.71 -3.76
CA ILE A 157 -1.30 -6.42 -4.13
C ILE A 157 -1.34 -5.06 -4.80
N TRP A 158 -1.88 -5.00 -6.01
CA TRP A 158 -2.08 -3.76 -6.75
C TRP A 158 -3.55 -3.34 -6.75
N PRO A 159 -3.86 -2.03 -6.64
CA PRO A 159 -5.24 -1.51 -6.62
C PRO A 159 -5.79 -1.29 -8.04
N THR A 160 -5.36 -2.07 -8.99
CA THR A 160 -5.68 -1.91 -10.40
C THR A 160 -6.34 -3.17 -10.96
N VAL A 161 -7.25 -2.98 -11.93
CA VAL A 161 -8.07 -4.04 -12.51
C VAL A 161 -8.07 -3.90 -14.03
N GLU A 162 -7.57 -4.91 -14.73
CA GLU A 162 -7.63 -5.01 -16.19
C GLU A 162 -9.01 -5.46 -16.67
N GLU A 163 -9.37 -5.10 -17.89
CA GLU A 163 -10.65 -5.52 -18.50
C GLU A 163 -10.78 -7.05 -18.65
N THR A 164 -9.66 -7.76 -18.68
CA THR A 164 -9.57 -9.22 -18.73
C THR A 164 -9.75 -9.91 -17.39
N SER A 165 -9.67 -9.16 -16.28
CA SER A 165 -9.88 -9.70 -14.94
C SER A 165 -11.29 -10.25 -14.75
N GLU A 166 -11.39 -11.38 -14.04
CA GLU A 166 -12.69 -11.97 -13.69
C GLU A 166 -13.58 -11.05 -12.84
N ASN A 167 -12.97 -10.06 -12.15
CA ASN A 167 -13.66 -9.12 -11.27
C ASN A 167 -14.09 -7.83 -12.00
N TYR A 168 -13.53 -7.55 -13.18
CA TYR A 168 -13.69 -6.26 -13.85
C TYR A 168 -15.14 -5.88 -14.12
N LYS A 169 -15.90 -6.78 -14.77
CA LYS A 169 -17.27 -6.49 -15.18
C LYS A 169 -18.17 -6.20 -13.98
N GLU A 170 -18.09 -7.00 -12.93
CA GLU A 170 -18.87 -6.81 -11.71
C GLU A 170 -18.50 -5.49 -11.03
N MET A 171 -17.21 -5.19 -10.92
CA MET A 171 -16.74 -3.95 -10.32
C MET A 171 -17.13 -2.69 -11.10
N GLU A 172 -17.18 -2.79 -12.44
CA GLU A 172 -17.66 -1.71 -13.29
C GLU A 172 -19.16 -1.46 -13.10
N GLU A 173 -19.97 -2.53 -13.11
CA GLU A 173 -21.43 -2.46 -12.93
C GLU A 173 -21.80 -1.90 -11.53
N LEU A 174 -21.02 -2.24 -10.50
CA LEU A 174 -21.22 -1.75 -9.13
C LEU A 174 -20.63 -0.33 -8.89
N GLY A 175 -19.91 0.24 -9.84
CA GLY A 175 -19.31 1.56 -9.72
C GLY A 175 -18.12 1.60 -8.76
N TYR A 176 -17.34 0.53 -8.67
CA TYR A 176 -16.17 0.39 -7.79
C TYR A 176 -14.85 0.86 -8.42
N LEU A 177 -14.89 1.25 -9.70
CA LEU A 177 -13.74 1.76 -10.45
C LEU A 177 -13.78 3.28 -10.58
N THR A 178 -12.63 3.93 -10.46
CA THR A 178 -12.52 5.40 -10.54
C THR A 178 -12.87 5.93 -11.92
N ARG A 179 -13.52 7.11 -11.94
CA ARG A 179 -13.88 7.84 -13.15
C ARG A 179 -13.61 9.33 -12.98
N SER A 180 -13.34 10.02 -14.09
CA SER A 180 -13.31 11.49 -14.12
C SER A 180 -14.71 12.08 -13.92
N GLU A 181 -14.80 13.39 -13.70
CA GLU A 181 -16.08 14.15 -13.61
C GLU A 181 -16.99 13.92 -14.83
N HIS A 182 -16.41 13.67 -16.00
CA HIS A 182 -17.15 13.39 -17.24
C HIS A 182 -17.42 11.90 -17.45
N GLY A 183 -17.26 11.06 -16.43
CA GLY A 183 -17.49 9.62 -16.50
C GLY A 183 -16.43 8.83 -17.27
N LYS A 184 -15.34 9.49 -17.72
CA LYS A 184 -14.24 8.79 -18.39
C LYS A 184 -13.49 7.93 -17.37
N ARG A 185 -13.13 6.72 -17.76
CA ARG A 185 -12.30 5.84 -16.93
C ARG A 185 -10.94 6.47 -16.69
N LEU A 186 -10.48 6.39 -15.44
CA LEU A 186 -9.11 6.76 -15.07
C LEU A 186 -8.30 5.47 -15.02
N GLY A 187 -7.24 5.44 -15.81
CA GLY A 187 -6.33 4.30 -15.89
C GLY A 187 -5.01 4.58 -15.16
N GLN A 188 -4.34 3.51 -14.80
CA GLN A 188 -2.94 3.52 -14.39
C GLN A 188 -2.13 2.76 -15.42
N LEU A 189 -0.93 3.27 -15.77
CA LEU A 189 -0.06 2.71 -16.80
C LEU A 189 -0.76 2.48 -18.17
N ASN A 190 -1.85 3.22 -18.43
CA ASN A 190 -2.70 3.14 -19.65
C ASN A 190 -3.39 1.79 -19.91
N VAL A 191 -3.37 0.85 -18.99
CA VAL A 191 -3.88 -0.52 -19.21
C VAL A 191 -4.93 -0.98 -18.21
N ALA A 192 -4.95 -0.45 -17.01
CA ALA A 192 -5.83 -0.92 -15.94
C ALA A 192 -6.63 0.21 -15.30
N SER A 193 -7.84 -0.08 -14.86
CA SER A 193 -8.65 0.83 -14.06
C SER A 193 -8.24 0.75 -12.60
N VAL A 194 -8.29 1.88 -11.89
CA VAL A 194 -7.98 1.96 -10.46
C VAL A 194 -9.26 1.78 -9.64
N ILE A 195 -9.21 1.01 -8.56
CA ILE A 195 -10.34 0.87 -7.64
C ILE A 195 -10.62 2.19 -6.92
N ASP A 196 -11.89 2.48 -6.68
CA ASP A 196 -12.28 3.63 -5.84
C ASP A 196 -12.13 3.27 -4.35
N VAL A 197 -10.95 3.52 -3.80
CA VAL A 197 -10.66 3.27 -2.38
C VAL A 197 -11.42 4.21 -1.42
N THR A 198 -12.09 5.24 -1.92
CA THR A 198 -12.96 6.11 -1.12
C THR A 198 -14.32 5.47 -0.87
N ASN A 199 -14.74 4.55 -1.75
CA ASN A 199 -15.97 3.78 -1.63
C ASN A 199 -15.79 2.61 -0.63
N PRO A 200 -16.52 2.57 0.50
CA PRO A 200 -16.40 1.51 1.49
C PRO A 200 -16.81 0.12 0.95
N ASP A 201 -17.76 0.06 0.03
CA ASP A 201 -18.21 -1.20 -0.55
C ASP A 201 -17.16 -1.76 -1.52
N ALA A 202 -16.48 -0.90 -2.28
CA ALA A 202 -15.35 -1.32 -3.10
C ALA A 202 -14.18 -1.87 -2.25
N ARG A 203 -13.83 -1.19 -1.13
CA ARG A 203 -12.82 -1.70 -0.19
C ARG A 203 -13.20 -3.08 0.38
N LYS A 204 -14.46 -3.25 0.77
CA LYS A 204 -14.98 -4.52 1.28
C LYS A 204 -14.91 -5.62 0.23
N TYR A 205 -15.35 -5.34 -1.00
CA TYR A 205 -15.30 -6.28 -2.12
C TYR A 205 -13.87 -6.80 -2.35
N VAL A 206 -12.91 -5.89 -2.48
CA VAL A 206 -11.50 -6.24 -2.71
C VAL A 206 -10.93 -7.03 -1.52
N TRP A 207 -11.25 -6.60 -0.29
CA TRP A 207 -10.81 -7.34 0.90
C TRP A 207 -11.36 -8.78 0.95
N GLU A 208 -12.60 -9.00 0.56
CA GLU A 208 -13.20 -10.35 0.51
C GLU A 208 -12.46 -11.26 -0.49
N LYS A 209 -12.04 -10.74 -1.64
CA LYS A 209 -11.21 -11.48 -2.61
C LYS A 209 -9.83 -11.79 -2.04
N ILE A 210 -9.14 -10.78 -1.51
CA ILE A 210 -7.82 -10.94 -0.87
C ILE A 210 -7.89 -11.89 0.31
N LYS A 211 -8.93 -11.75 1.14
CA LYS A 211 -9.13 -12.63 2.29
C LYS A 211 -9.25 -14.08 1.87
N LYS A 212 -10.13 -14.38 0.93
CA LYS A 212 -10.36 -15.74 0.44
C LYS A 212 -9.11 -16.34 -0.20
N ASN A 213 -8.43 -15.58 -1.05
CA ASN A 213 -7.39 -16.10 -1.93
C ASN A 213 -5.98 -16.08 -1.33
N TYR A 214 -5.77 -15.31 -0.26
CA TYR A 214 -4.45 -15.19 0.41
C TYR A 214 -4.56 -15.33 1.92
N TYR A 215 -5.35 -14.49 2.58
CA TYR A 215 -5.40 -14.44 4.04
C TYR A 215 -5.84 -15.77 4.67
N ASP A 216 -6.87 -16.39 4.12
CA ASP A 216 -7.39 -17.68 4.61
C ASP A 216 -6.44 -18.86 4.31
N LEU A 217 -5.51 -18.71 3.35
CA LEU A 217 -4.41 -19.65 3.13
C LEU A 217 -3.29 -19.51 4.17
N GLY A 218 -3.32 -18.43 4.97
CA GLY A 218 -2.34 -18.16 6.01
C GLY A 218 -1.35 -17.05 5.71
N ILE A 219 -1.47 -16.36 4.58
CA ILE A 219 -0.67 -15.19 4.23
C ILE A 219 -1.19 -13.98 4.97
N LYS A 220 -0.35 -13.34 5.80
CA LYS A 220 -0.75 -12.24 6.68
C LYS A 220 -0.05 -10.92 6.37
N ILE A 221 0.91 -10.93 5.46
CA ILE A 221 1.74 -9.79 5.10
C ILE A 221 1.44 -9.42 3.64
N PHE A 222 1.07 -8.17 3.42
CA PHE A 222 0.70 -7.64 2.10
C PHE A 222 1.56 -6.42 1.77
N TRP A 223 2.09 -6.39 0.55
CA TRP A 223 2.71 -5.22 -0.06
C TRP A 223 1.67 -4.52 -0.92
N LEU A 224 1.12 -3.41 -0.43
CA LEU A 224 0.17 -2.57 -1.17
C LEU A 224 0.96 -1.66 -2.11
N ASP A 225 1.26 -2.17 -3.29
CA ASP A 225 2.09 -1.54 -4.31
C ASP A 225 1.22 -0.85 -5.37
N GLU A 226 1.83 0.06 -6.16
CA GLU A 226 1.14 0.86 -7.20
C GLU A 226 -0.07 1.65 -6.65
N ALA A 227 0.00 2.08 -5.39
CA ALA A 227 -1.09 2.75 -4.67
C ALA A 227 -0.94 4.28 -4.61
N GLU A 228 -0.05 4.87 -5.39
CA GLU A 228 0.24 6.32 -5.40
C GLU A 228 -0.97 7.22 -5.70
N PRO A 229 -1.93 6.98 -6.59
CA PRO A 229 -1.90 6.32 -7.90
C PRO A 229 -1.28 7.21 -9.00
N GLU A 230 -0.68 6.58 -10.00
CA GLU A 230 -0.17 7.25 -11.20
C GLU A 230 -1.25 7.32 -12.29
N LEU A 231 -2.26 8.14 -12.07
CA LEU A 231 -3.41 8.24 -12.96
C LEU A 231 -3.06 8.85 -14.32
N THR A 232 -3.58 8.22 -15.38
CA THR A 232 -3.48 8.70 -16.76
C THR A 232 -4.86 8.96 -17.34
N GLY A 233 -4.95 9.91 -18.27
CA GLY A 233 -6.19 10.14 -19.04
C GLY A 233 -7.12 11.23 -18.52
N TYR A 234 -6.63 12.15 -17.69
CA TYR A 234 -7.34 13.38 -17.34
C TYR A 234 -6.80 14.60 -18.12
#